data_d7b4aedd0712c2a2f42c4f7f56d82db0
#
_entry.id   d7b4aedd0712c2a2f42c4f7f56d82db0
#
_cell.length_a   1.000
_cell.length_b   1.000
_cell.length_c   1.000
_cell.angle_alpha   90.00
_cell.angle_beta   90.00
_cell.angle_gamma   90.00
#
_symmetry.space_group_name_H-M   'P 1'
#
loop_
_entity.id
_entity.type
_entity.pdbx_description
1 polymer ?
#
loop_
_entity_poly.entity_id
_entity_poly.type
_entity_poly.pdbx_seq_one_letter_code
_entity_poly.pdbx_strand_id
1 'polypeptide(L)'
;MSINGGGCGPTSAAMLIETLTGKTCLPTETFKWACDHGYVYANQGTAYECFKPLFKDYGLDCDILTWTQCMSATSPVRKQVIEKLKEGYYFIALMKKGLWTNGGHYIVVWWADDKIRINDPASTRSVRQNGDPDTFFSQAKYFWWVDARAYNNPKPKEEDEDMTLDKFKELMKEYRTELQDNDCGTWSQEGRDWAIQNGIITGIGAGADGQPNYAWADTLTREQMVTLLYRFAKLMGKA
;
A
#
# COMPACT_ATOMS: atom_id res chain seq x y z
N MET A 1 8.19 18.81 -21.55
CA MET A 1 7.73 17.53 -22.15
C MET A 1 6.48 17.07 -21.45
N SER A 2 5.59 16.34 -22.14
CA SER A 2 4.38 15.77 -21.52
C SER A 2 4.60 14.28 -21.21
N ILE A 3 4.13 13.83 -20.07
CA ILE A 3 4.15 12.41 -19.69
C ILE A 3 3.41 11.52 -20.71
N ASN A 4 2.41 12.07 -21.40
CA ASN A 4 1.66 11.37 -22.46
C ASN A 4 2.51 11.03 -23.70
N GLY A 5 3.64 11.73 -23.93
CA GLY A 5 4.50 11.54 -25.10
C GLY A 5 5.72 10.65 -24.89
N GLY A 6 6.00 10.21 -23.64
CA GLY A 6 7.21 9.43 -23.35
C GLY A 6 7.25 8.84 -21.94
N GLY A 7 6.11 8.87 -21.23
CA GLY A 7 6.03 8.50 -19.81
C GLY A 7 5.84 7.02 -19.50
N CYS A 8 5.63 6.15 -20.50
CA CYS A 8 5.36 4.73 -20.23
C CYS A 8 6.51 4.04 -19.48
N GLY A 9 7.76 4.34 -19.82
CA GLY A 9 8.94 3.80 -19.11
C GLY A 9 9.01 4.27 -17.66
N PRO A 10 9.04 5.58 -17.37
CA PRO A 10 9.02 6.10 -16.01
C PRO A 10 7.78 5.65 -15.20
N THR A 11 6.60 5.58 -15.81
CA THR A 11 5.40 5.07 -15.12
C THR A 11 5.55 3.59 -14.76
N SER A 12 6.07 2.75 -15.66
CA SER A 12 6.38 1.36 -15.34
C SER A 12 7.39 1.23 -14.20
N ALA A 13 8.40 2.11 -14.17
CA ALA A 13 9.36 2.14 -13.07
C ALA A 13 8.70 2.57 -11.75
N ALA A 14 7.85 3.61 -11.75
CA ALA A 14 7.11 4.05 -10.56
C ALA A 14 6.28 2.92 -9.95
N MET A 15 5.57 2.16 -10.79
CA MET A 15 4.76 1.01 -10.35
C MET A 15 5.62 -0.04 -9.62
N LEU A 16 6.82 -0.36 -10.14
CA LEU A 16 7.71 -1.32 -9.50
C LEU A 16 8.37 -0.76 -8.25
N ILE A 17 8.80 0.50 -8.27
CA ILE A 17 9.41 1.16 -7.11
C ILE A 17 8.40 1.17 -5.94
N GLU A 18 7.16 1.61 -6.17
CA GLU A 18 6.13 1.61 -5.13
C GLU A 18 5.85 0.19 -4.62
N THR A 19 5.67 -0.77 -5.52
CA THR A 19 5.41 -2.17 -5.17
C THR A 19 6.54 -2.76 -4.32
N LEU A 20 7.80 -2.57 -4.72
CA LEU A 20 8.94 -3.25 -4.12
C LEU A 20 9.49 -2.55 -2.87
N THR A 21 9.27 -1.24 -2.74
CA THR A 21 9.78 -0.46 -1.60
C THR A 21 8.70 -0.18 -0.54
N GLY A 22 7.42 -0.32 -0.89
CA GLY A 22 6.29 0.09 -0.04
C GLY A 22 6.16 1.61 0.12
N LYS A 23 6.96 2.41 -0.58
CA LYS A 23 6.92 3.88 -0.53
C LYS A 23 6.16 4.40 -1.74
N THR A 24 5.26 5.36 -1.52
CA THR A 24 4.57 6.04 -2.62
C THR A 24 5.58 6.59 -3.61
N CYS A 25 5.39 6.28 -4.88
CA CYS A 25 6.21 6.74 -5.98
C CYS A 25 5.32 7.13 -7.16
N LEU A 26 5.13 8.44 -7.34
CA LEU A 26 4.25 8.94 -8.39
C LEU A 26 4.91 8.84 -9.77
N PRO A 27 4.17 8.50 -10.82
CA PRO A 27 4.68 8.53 -12.20
C PRO A 27 5.29 9.86 -12.61
N THR A 28 4.81 10.97 -12.04
CA THR A 28 5.35 12.32 -12.27
C THR A 28 6.74 12.52 -11.68
N GLU A 29 7.07 11.85 -10.58
CA GLU A 29 8.38 11.93 -9.92
C GLU A 29 9.43 11.20 -10.76
N THR A 30 9.16 9.96 -11.15
CA THR A 30 10.07 9.18 -12.01
C THR A 30 10.19 9.80 -13.41
N PHE A 31 9.13 10.38 -13.94
CA PHE A 31 9.16 11.09 -15.21
C PHE A 31 10.03 12.36 -15.12
N LYS A 32 9.86 13.14 -14.05
CA LYS A 32 10.69 14.30 -13.78
C LYS A 32 12.16 13.90 -13.64
N TRP A 33 12.44 12.87 -12.85
CA TRP A 33 13.79 12.32 -12.69
C TRP A 33 14.40 11.96 -14.05
N ALA A 34 13.68 11.23 -14.89
CA ALA A 34 14.14 10.81 -16.22
C ALA A 34 14.39 12.00 -17.17
N CYS A 35 13.58 13.06 -17.08
CA CYS A 35 13.80 14.30 -17.82
C CYS A 35 15.05 15.03 -17.34
N ASP A 36 15.22 15.19 -16.03
CA ASP A 36 16.34 15.90 -15.42
C ASP A 36 17.67 15.23 -15.73
N HIS A 37 17.68 13.90 -15.91
CA HIS A 37 18.87 13.10 -16.26
C HIS A 37 19.03 12.87 -17.77
N GLY A 38 18.17 13.47 -18.61
CA GLY A 38 18.31 13.39 -20.07
C GLY A 38 17.86 12.06 -20.69
N TYR A 39 17.07 11.27 -19.97
CA TYR A 39 16.58 9.96 -20.46
C TYR A 39 15.24 9.99 -21.16
N VAL A 40 14.62 11.16 -21.32
CA VAL A 40 13.37 11.30 -22.08
C VAL A 40 13.62 12.20 -23.29
N TYR A 41 13.32 11.67 -24.46
CA TYR A 41 13.46 12.40 -25.73
C TYR A 41 12.09 12.78 -26.27
N ALA A 42 11.97 14.01 -26.75
CA ALA A 42 10.72 14.49 -27.33
C ALA A 42 10.27 13.59 -28.50
N ASN A 43 9.05 13.07 -28.40
CA ASN A 43 8.43 12.16 -29.38
C ASN A 43 9.16 10.83 -29.65
N GLN A 44 10.17 10.46 -28.86
CA GLN A 44 10.90 9.21 -29.00
C GLN A 44 10.77 8.29 -27.77
N GLY A 45 10.21 8.82 -26.66
CA GLY A 45 10.00 8.07 -25.43
C GLY A 45 11.19 8.07 -24.48
N THR A 46 11.34 6.99 -23.74
CA THR A 46 12.37 6.81 -22.70
C THR A 46 13.56 6.05 -23.25
N ALA A 47 14.78 6.54 -22.97
CA ALA A 47 16.03 5.88 -23.31
C ALA A 47 16.16 4.51 -22.62
N TYR A 48 16.81 3.57 -23.27
CA TYR A 48 17.02 2.21 -22.74
C TYR A 48 17.89 2.20 -21.48
N GLU A 49 18.80 3.13 -21.37
CA GLU A 49 19.74 3.29 -20.25
C GLU A 49 19.10 3.89 -18.99
N CYS A 50 17.85 4.34 -19.06
CA CYS A 50 17.15 5.02 -17.98
C CYS A 50 16.96 4.13 -16.74
N PHE A 51 16.60 2.85 -16.94
CA PHE A 51 16.08 2.02 -15.85
C PHE A 51 17.13 1.69 -14.80
N LYS A 52 18.34 1.30 -15.19
CA LYS A 52 19.39 0.90 -14.25
C LYS A 52 19.74 2.01 -13.25
N PRO A 53 20.07 3.25 -13.65
CA PRO A 53 20.34 4.32 -12.69
C PRO A 53 19.09 4.76 -11.92
N LEU A 54 17.91 4.78 -12.55
CA LEU A 54 16.67 5.14 -11.87
C LEU A 54 16.38 4.19 -10.70
N PHE A 55 16.39 2.88 -10.93
CA PHE A 55 16.14 1.90 -9.88
C PHE A 55 17.21 1.93 -8.78
N LYS A 56 18.48 2.17 -9.15
CA LYS A 56 19.58 2.31 -8.20
C LYS A 56 19.34 3.45 -7.20
N ASP A 57 18.80 4.58 -7.64
CA ASP A 57 18.50 5.72 -6.77
C ASP A 57 17.40 5.39 -5.73
N TYR A 58 16.58 4.38 -6.02
CA TYR A 58 15.57 3.85 -5.09
C TYR A 58 16.05 2.60 -4.33
N GLY A 59 17.33 2.23 -4.44
CA GLY A 59 17.91 1.10 -3.72
C GLY A 59 17.54 -0.27 -4.30
N LEU A 60 17.12 -0.33 -5.55
CA LEU A 60 16.71 -1.55 -6.24
C LEU A 60 17.75 -1.92 -7.32
N ASP A 61 18.06 -3.21 -7.40
CA ASP A 61 18.92 -3.75 -8.45
C ASP A 61 18.13 -3.97 -9.75
N CYS A 62 18.65 -3.42 -10.84
CA CYS A 62 18.07 -3.52 -12.16
C CYS A 62 19.17 -3.56 -13.23
N ASP A 63 19.00 -4.41 -14.24
CA ASP A 63 19.80 -4.35 -15.45
C ASP A 63 19.03 -4.90 -16.66
N ILE A 64 19.53 -4.63 -17.87
CA ILE A 64 19.02 -5.29 -19.07
C ILE A 64 19.37 -6.79 -19.03
N LEU A 65 18.40 -7.64 -19.38
CA LEU A 65 18.65 -9.08 -19.44
C LEU A 65 19.69 -9.42 -20.53
N THR A 66 19.48 -8.88 -21.71
CA THR A 66 20.38 -9.03 -22.88
C THR A 66 20.03 -7.98 -23.92
N TRP A 67 21.02 -7.59 -24.71
CA TRP A 67 20.83 -6.76 -25.91
C TRP A 67 20.34 -7.56 -27.12
N THR A 68 20.15 -8.88 -26.99
CA THR A 68 19.50 -9.69 -28.02
C THR A 68 17.98 -9.43 -27.99
N GLN A 69 17.42 -9.05 -29.13
CA GLN A 69 15.99 -8.80 -29.24
C GLN A 69 15.19 -10.11 -29.19
N CYS A 70 14.09 -10.13 -28.45
CA CYS A 70 13.20 -11.30 -28.39
C CYS A 70 12.50 -11.54 -29.73
N MET A 71 11.75 -10.61 -30.23
CA MET A 71 11.10 -10.55 -31.55
C MET A 71 10.26 -11.77 -31.99
N SER A 72 10.26 -12.87 -31.25
CA SER A 72 9.61 -14.13 -31.61
C SER A 72 9.22 -14.93 -30.37
N ALA A 73 8.12 -15.65 -30.45
CA ALA A 73 7.67 -16.58 -29.40
C ALA A 73 8.65 -17.75 -29.20
N THR A 74 9.49 -18.06 -30.20
CA THR A 74 10.50 -19.13 -30.14
C THR A 74 11.89 -18.65 -29.82
N SER A 75 12.06 -17.36 -29.51
CA SER A 75 13.36 -16.76 -29.15
C SER A 75 13.95 -17.44 -27.91
N PRO A 76 15.27 -17.69 -27.86
CA PRO A 76 15.95 -18.20 -26.66
C PRO A 76 15.84 -17.24 -25.46
N VAL A 77 15.63 -15.95 -25.70
CA VAL A 77 15.38 -14.94 -24.65
C VAL A 77 14.10 -15.29 -23.85
N ARG A 78 13.11 -15.89 -24.48
CA ARG A 78 11.87 -16.36 -23.80
C ARG A 78 12.18 -17.25 -22.60
N LYS A 79 13.07 -18.23 -22.78
CA LYS A 79 13.43 -19.16 -21.70
C LYS A 79 14.07 -18.43 -20.55
N GLN A 80 15.04 -17.55 -20.82
CA GLN A 80 15.74 -16.76 -19.82
C GLN A 80 14.80 -15.85 -19.02
N VAL A 81 13.82 -15.21 -19.71
CA VAL A 81 12.81 -14.36 -19.04
C VAL A 81 11.92 -15.19 -18.12
N ILE A 82 11.41 -16.35 -18.60
CA ILE A 82 10.54 -17.22 -17.78
C ILE A 82 11.27 -17.76 -16.57
N GLU A 83 12.53 -18.18 -16.71
CA GLU A 83 13.36 -18.65 -15.61
C GLU A 83 13.53 -17.57 -14.54
N LYS A 84 13.94 -16.36 -14.94
CA LYS A 84 14.09 -15.24 -14.00
C LYS A 84 12.75 -14.80 -13.36
N LEU A 85 11.67 -14.81 -14.11
CA LEU A 85 10.34 -14.53 -13.54
C LEU A 85 9.99 -15.54 -12.43
N LYS A 86 10.26 -16.82 -12.66
CA LYS A 86 10.03 -17.89 -11.66
C LYS A 86 10.99 -17.82 -10.47
N GLU A 87 12.20 -17.26 -10.66
CA GLU A 87 13.15 -16.98 -9.59
C GLU A 87 12.74 -15.79 -8.71
N GLY A 88 11.68 -15.05 -9.09
CA GLY A 88 11.16 -13.91 -8.33
C GLY A 88 11.64 -12.54 -8.79
N TYR A 89 12.18 -12.44 -10.00
CA TYR A 89 12.44 -11.15 -10.61
C TYR A 89 11.19 -10.59 -11.28
N TYR A 90 11.05 -9.27 -11.28
CA TYR A 90 10.07 -8.56 -12.08
C TYR A 90 10.75 -7.96 -13.30
N PHE A 91 9.98 -7.63 -14.33
CA PHE A 91 10.55 -7.05 -15.54
C PHE A 91 9.80 -5.80 -15.98
N ILE A 92 10.56 -4.87 -16.57
CA ILE A 92 10.02 -3.92 -17.54
C ILE A 92 10.30 -4.53 -18.93
N ALA A 93 9.24 -4.73 -19.71
CA ALA A 93 9.33 -5.24 -21.07
C ALA A 93 9.06 -4.11 -22.07
N LEU A 94 9.92 -3.94 -23.06
CA LEU A 94 9.68 -3.09 -24.21
C LEU A 94 8.92 -3.90 -25.27
N MET A 95 7.70 -3.48 -25.55
CA MET A 95 6.85 -4.05 -26.58
C MET A 95 7.03 -3.33 -27.92
N LYS A 96 6.99 -4.07 -29.01
CA LYS A 96 6.88 -3.55 -30.38
C LYS A 96 5.42 -3.48 -30.81
N LYS A 97 5.16 -3.01 -32.04
CA LYS A 97 3.82 -2.94 -32.62
C LYS A 97 3.05 -4.25 -32.44
N GLY A 98 1.85 -4.16 -31.87
CA GLY A 98 0.96 -5.28 -31.58
C GLY A 98 -0.17 -4.91 -30.63
N LEU A 99 -0.51 -5.81 -29.72
CA LEU A 99 -1.61 -5.66 -28.77
C LEU A 99 -1.46 -4.44 -27.85
N TRP A 100 -0.22 -4.16 -27.40
CA TRP A 100 0.04 -3.13 -26.40
C TRP A 100 0.32 -1.74 -27.00
N THR A 101 0.75 -1.68 -28.27
CA THR A 101 1.14 -0.40 -28.89
C THR A 101 1.16 -0.49 -30.40
N ASN A 102 1.06 0.68 -31.06
CA ASN A 102 1.35 0.82 -32.50
C ASN A 102 2.83 1.16 -32.78
N GLY A 103 3.63 1.44 -31.76
CA GLY A 103 5.07 1.78 -31.86
C GLY A 103 5.89 1.00 -30.85
N GLY A 104 6.53 1.72 -29.91
CA GLY A 104 7.19 1.16 -28.73
C GLY A 104 6.39 1.45 -27.46
N HIS A 105 6.40 0.54 -26.48
CA HIS A 105 5.72 0.74 -25.21
C HIS A 105 6.34 -0.12 -24.12
N TYR A 106 6.50 0.46 -22.93
CA TYR A 106 6.98 -0.27 -21.77
C TYR A 106 5.81 -0.74 -20.90
N ILE A 107 5.88 -1.99 -20.46
CA ILE A 107 4.91 -2.62 -19.54
C ILE A 107 5.63 -3.34 -18.43
N VAL A 108 4.97 -3.53 -17.28
CA VAL A 108 5.47 -4.30 -16.14
C VAL A 108 5.02 -5.76 -16.25
N VAL A 109 5.92 -6.68 -15.94
CA VAL A 109 5.70 -8.13 -16.03
C VAL A 109 6.22 -8.83 -14.79
N TRP A 110 5.42 -9.74 -14.23
CA TRP A 110 5.81 -10.60 -13.11
C TRP A 110 5.21 -12.01 -13.23
N TRP A 111 5.57 -12.91 -12.32
CA TRP A 111 5.06 -14.27 -12.29
C TRP A 111 4.15 -14.47 -11.07
N ALA A 112 2.94 -14.92 -11.29
CA ALA A 112 2.02 -15.33 -10.22
C ALA A 112 1.02 -16.38 -10.75
N ASP A 113 0.59 -17.31 -9.90
CA ASP A 113 -0.36 -18.36 -10.22
C ASP A 113 0.04 -19.16 -11.48
N ASP A 114 1.30 -19.51 -11.59
CA ASP A 114 1.92 -20.19 -12.75
C ASP A 114 1.71 -19.50 -14.10
N LYS A 115 1.58 -18.17 -14.09
CA LYS A 115 1.31 -17.36 -15.29
C LYS A 115 2.15 -16.09 -15.31
N ILE A 116 2.40 -15.61 -16.52
CA ILE A 116 2.86 -14.25 -16.77
C ILE A 116 1.71 -13.30 -16.42
N ARG A 117 1.96 -12.36 -15.55
CA ARG A 117 1.08 -11.25 -15.20
C ARG A 117 1.62 -9.96 -15.80
N ILE A 118 0.73 -9.11 -16.27
CA ILE A 118 1.08 -7.87 -16.95
C ILE A 118 0.33 -6.71 -16.33
N ASN A 119 1.05 -5.60 -16.09
CA ASN A 119 0.46 -4.32 -15.75
C ASN A 119 0.90 -3.28 -16.81
N ASP A 120 -0.09 -2.75 -17.53
CA ASP A 120 0.14 -1.77 -18.60
C ASP A 120 -0.09 -0.37 -18.06
N PRO A 121 0.95 0.52 -18.01
CA PRO A 121 0.81 1.87 -17.48
C PRO A 121 -0.16 2.76 -18.27
N ALA A 122 -0.55 2.35 -19.47
CA ALA A 122 -1.45 3.10 -20.33
C ALA A 122 -2.86 2.51 -20.43
N SER A 123 -3.14 1.35 -19.78
CA SER A 123 -4.43 0.69 -19.96
C SER A 123 -4.77 -0.33 -18.89
N THR A 124 -6.00 -0.25 -18.38
CA THR A 124 -6.59 -1.25 -17.48
C THR A 124 -7.41 -2.31 -18.21
N ARG A 125 -7.42 -2.33 -19.54
CA ARG A 125 -8.20 -3.29 -20.32
C ARG A 125 -7.70 -4.71 -20.11
N SER A 126 -8.59 -5.65 -19.79
CA SER A 126 -8.25 -7.04 -19.49
C SER A 126 -7.48 -7.74 -20.64
N VAL A 127 -7.77 -7.38 -21.88
CA VAL A 127 -7.05 -7.91 -23.05
C VAL A 127 -5.55 -7.57 -23.01
N ARG A 128 -5.15 -6.42 -22.44
CA ARG A 128 -3.75 -6.00 -22.31
C ARG A 128 -3.06 -6.57 -21.09
N GLN A 129 -3.82 -7.14 -20.15
CA GLN A 129 -3.30 -7.85 -18.98
C GLN A 129 -3.12 -9.36 -19.26
N ASN A 130 -3.49 -9.81 -20.46
CA ASN A 130 -3.35 -11.20 -20.86
C ASN A 130 -1.88 -11.57 -21.05
N GLY A 131 -1.39 -12.44 -20.19
CA GLY A 131 -0.04 -12.98 -20.21
C GLY A 131 0.09 -14.27 -21.03
N ASP A 132 -0.71 -14.49 -22.07
CA ASP A 132 -0.47 -15.59 -23.01
C ASP A 132 0.97 -15.53 -23.53
N PRO A 133 1.80 -16.56 -23.25
CA PRO A 133 3.23 -16.44 -23.52
C PRO A 133 3.56 -16.26 -25.01
N ASP A 134 2.81 -16.87 -25.91
CA ASP A 134 3.11 -16.80 -27.34
C ASP A 134 2.79 -15.42 -27.89
N THR A 135 1.67 -14.84 -27.51
CA THR A 135 1.31 -13.46 -27.84
C THR A 135 2.32 -12.48 -27.27
N PHE A 136 2.65 -12.62 -25.97
CA PHE A 136 3.57 -11.73 -25.27
C PHE A 136 4.97 -11.74 -25.91
N PHE A 137 5.61 -12.91 -26.02
CA PHE A 137 6.98 -13.00 -26.54
C PHE A 137 7.09 -12.68 -28.03
N SER A 138 6.04 -12.93 -28.83
CA SER A 138 6.03 -12.54 -30.24
C SER A 138 6.07 -11.02 -30.44
N GLN A 139 5.66 -10.24 -29.43
CA GLN A 139 5.57 -8.78 -29.48
C GLN A 139 6.56 -8.08 -28.57
N ALA A 140 7.29 -8.80 -27.73
CA ALA A 140 8.33 -8.24 -26.87
C ALA A 140 9.64 -8.02 -27.65
N LYS A 141 10.41 -7.00 -27.22
CA LYS A 141 11.69 -6.64 -27.84
C LYS A 141 12.86 -6.77 -26.86
N TYR A 142 12.82 -6.06 -25.73
CA TYR A 142 13.86 -6.05 -24.70
C TYR A 142 13.24 -6.18 -23.32
N PHE A 143 14.06 -6.61 -22.35
CA PHE A 143 13.65 -6.83 -20.98
C PHE A 143 14.69 -6.28 -19.99
N TRP A 144 14.24 -5.51 -19.01
CA TRP A 144 15.01 -5.09 -17.84
C TRP A 144 14.47 -5.82 -16.64
N TRP A 145 15.30 -6.65 -16.02
CA TRP A 145 14.94 -7.30 -14.76
C TRP A 145 15.12 -6.33 -13.60
N VAL A 146 14.25 -6.44 -12.61
CA VAL A 146 14.33 -5.78 -11.31
C VAL A 146 14.30 -6.88 -10.25
N ASP A 147 15.25 -6.84 -9.30
CA ASP A 147 15.31 -7.85 -8.25
C ASP A 147 14.16 -7.66 -7.26
N ALA A 148 13.17 -8.55 -7.33
CA ALA A 148 12.00 -8.56 -6.46
C ALA A 148 12.00 -9.76 -5.48
N ARG A 149 13.12 -10.48 -5.36
CA ARG A 149 13.19 -11.71 -4.56
C ARG A 149 12.96 -11.43 -3.08
N ALA A 150 13.43 -10.30 -2.57
CA ALA A 150 13.18 -9.89 -1.20
C ALA A 150 11.71 -9.55 -0.96
N TYR A 151 11.01 -9.03 -1.96
CA TYR A 151 9.57 -8.77 -1.92
C TYR A 151 8.74 -10.06 -2.03
N ASN A 152 9.11 -10.95 -2.97
CA ASN A 152 8.41 -12.22 -3.20
C ASN A 152 8.71 -13.28 -2.14
N ASN A 153 9.81 -13.13 -1.41
CA ASN A 153 10.18 -13.91 -0.24
C ASN A 153 10.30 -12.96 0.94
N PRO A 154 9.23 -12.29 1.32
CA PRO A 154 9.30 -11.41 2.48
C PRO A 154 9.82 -12.29 3.62
N LYS A 155 10.90 -11.83 4.32
CA LYS A 155 11.07 -12.25 5.71
C LYS A 155 9.67 -12.20 6.31
N PRO A 156 9.22 -13.26 7.05
CA PRO A 156 7.89 -13.21 7.64
C PRO A 156 7.70 -11.76 8.12
N LYS A 157 6.80 -11.02 7.54
CA LYS A 157 6.29 -9.83 8.19
C LYS A 157 6.00 -10.37 9.58
N GLU A 158 6.52 -9.72 10.62
CA GLU A 158 5.91 -9.88 11.94
C GLU A 158 4.44 -9.91 11.60
N GLU A 159 3.85 -11.08 11.73
CA GLU A 159 2.51 -11.34 11.18
C GLU A 159 1.69 -10.12 11.60
N ASP A 160 1.08 -9.42 10.66
CA ASP A 160 -0.14 -8.70 10.97
C ASP A 160 -1.00 -9.80 11.59
N GLU A 161 -0.90 -9.96 12.92
CA GLU A 161 -1.65 -10.96 13.65
C GLU A 161 -3.07 -10.70 13.20
N ASP A 162 -3.59 -11.60 12.37
CA ASP A 162 -4.96 -11.50 11.88
C ASP A 162 -5.78 -11.09 13.07
N MET A 163 -6.45 -9.93 13.00
CA MET A 163 -7.19 -9.34 14.11
C MET A 163 -8.23 -10.35 14.60
N THR A 164 -7.77 -11.33 15.38
CA THR A 164 -8.66 -12.32 15.98
C THR A 164 -9.63 -11.62 16.93
N LEU A 165 -10.79 -12.20 17.13
CA LEU A 165 -11.77 -11.67 18.08
C LEU A 165 -11.15 -11.52 19.49
N ASP A 166 -10.25 -12.40 19.87
CA ASP A 166 -9.62 -12.36 21.19
C ASP A 166 -8.59 -11.23 21.28
N LYS A 167 -7.78 -11.01 20.24
CA LYS A 167 -6.88 -9.83 20.14
C LYS A 167 -7.66 -8.52 20.11
N PHE A 168 -8.75 -8.47 19.37
CA PHE A 168 -9.65 -7.30 19.38
C PHE A 168 -10.20 -7.00 20.76
N LYS A 169 -10.67 -8.04 21.49
CA LYS A 169 -11.16 -7.87 22.87
C LYS A 169 -10.07 -7.39 23.82
N GLU A 170 -8.84 -7.89 23.68
CA GLU A 170 -7.70 -7.46 24.47
C GLU A 170 -7.37 -5.98 24.22
N LEU A 171 -7.25 -5.55 22.96
CA LEU A 171 -7.03 -4.16 22.60
C LEU A 171 -8.18 -3.25 23.07
N MET A 172 -9.43 -3.70 22.95
CA MET A 172 -10.59 -2.96 23.47
C MET A 172 -10.55 -2.83 24.98
N LYS A 173 -10.06 -3.84 25.69
CA LYS A 173 -9.89 -3.79 27.15
C LYS A 173 -8.77 -2.81 27.54
N GLU A 174 -7.64 -2.85 26.84
CA GLU A 174 -6.53 -1.90 27.03
C GLU A 174 -7.00 -0.46 26.79
N TYR A 175 -7.64 -0.21 25.66
CA TYR A 175 -8.20 1.11 25.30
C TYR A 175 -9.20 1.62 26.32
N ARG A 176 -10.11 0.76 26.82
CA ARG A 176 -11.02 1.14 27.90
C ARG A 176 -10.29 1.45 29.20
N THR A 177 -9.19 0.76 29.49
CA THR A 177 -8.39 1.05 30.67
C THR A 177 -7.74 2.44 30.59
N GLU A 178 -7.28 2.84 29.40
CA GLU A 178 -6.78 4.20 29.16
C GLU A 178 -7.85 5.29 29.36
N LEU A 179 -9.11 4.99 28.97
CA LEU A 179 -10.23 5.93 29.14
C LEU A 179 -10.77 6.00 30.59
N GLN A 180 -10.38 5.05 31.46
CA GLN A 180 -10.84 4.96 32.83
C GLN A 180 -9.98 5.80 33.78
N ASP A 181 -9.80 7.06 33.44
CA ASP A 181 -9.14 8.07 34.28
C ASP A 181 -10.06 9.27 34.54
N ASN A 182 -9.53 10.33 35.13
CA ASN A 182 -10.27 11.55 35.38
C ASN A 182 -10.07 12.63 34.30
N ASP A 183 -9.44 12.31 33.19
CA ASP A 183 -9.22 13.26 32.10
C ASP A 183 -10.57 13.72 31.51
N CYS A 184 -10.73 15.02 31.45
CA CYS A 184 -11.99 15.63 31.02
C CYS A 184 -11.84 17.09 30.59
N GLY A 185 -12.72 17.53 29.70
CA GLY A 185 -12.77 18.94 29.30
C GLY A 185 -13.27 19.87 30.39
N THR A 186 -12.73 21.07 30.46
CA THR A 186 -13.16 22.12 31.43
C THR A 186 -14.62 22.55 31.24
N TRP A 187 -15.14 22.41 30.02
CA TRP A 187 -16.53 22.77 29.65
C TRP A 187 -17.60 22.05 30.44
N SER A 188 -17.31 20.86 30.98
CA SER A 188 -18.26 20.02 31.71
C SER A 188 -18.10 20.09 33.23
N GLN A 189 -17.21 20.93 33.76
CA GLN A 189 -16.87 20.97 35.18
C GLN A 189 -18.07 21.20 36.09
N GLU A 190 -18.89 22.21 35.81
CA GLU A 190 -20.08 22.52 36.62
C GLU A 190 -21.05 21.33 36.69
N GLY A 191 -21.30 20.67 35.55
CA GLY A 191 -22.19 19.50 35.50
C GLY A 191 -21.63 18.30 36.25
N ARG A 192 -20.32 18.07 36.18
CA ARG A 192 -19.65 17.00 36.94
C ARG A 192 -19.72 17.23 38.42
N ASP A 193 -19.38 18.43 38.88
CA ASP A 193 -19.41 18.79 40.29
C ASP A 193 -20.84 18.64 40.85
N TRP A 194 -21.80 19.12 40.12
CA TRP A 194 -23.21 18.94 40.47
C TRP A 194 -23.61 17.47 40.57
N ALA A 195 -23.22 16.65 39.57
CA ALA A 195 -23.57 15.22 39.53
C ALA A 195 -22.94 14.43 40.70
N ILE A 196 -21.70 14.79 41.07
CA ILE A 196 -21.00 14.21 42.23
C ILE A 196 -21.71 14.61 43.52
N GLN A 197 -21.91 15.93 43.73
CA GLN A 197 -22.54 16.48 44.95
C GLN A 197 -23.95 15.91 45.21
N ASN A 198 -24.69 15.62 44.16
CA ASN A 198 -26.02 15.07 44.26
C ASN A 198 -26.07 13.52 44.21
N GLY A 199 -24.92 12.85 44.23
CA GLY A 199 -24.83 11.40 44.21
C GLY A 199 -25.35 10.70 42.95
N ILE A 200 -25.43 11.43 41.85
CA ILE A 200 -25.78 10.87 40.53
C ILE A 200 -24.65 9.98 40.03
N ILE A 201 -23.41 10.49 40.12
CA ILE A 201 -22.19 9.76 39.76
C ILE A 201 -21.39 9.50 41.05
N THR A 202 -20.96 8.26 41.25
CA THR A 202 -20.26 7.81 42.46
C THR A 202 -18.84 7.32 42.22
N GLY A 203 -18.36 7.39 40.95
CA GLY A 203 -17.03 6.87 40.54
C GLY A 203 -17.01 5.34 40.39
N ILE A 204 -15.87 4.84 39.89
CA ILE A 204 -15.62 3.41 39.66
C ILE A 204 -14.56 2.83 40.62
N GLY A 205 -14.03 3.61 41.54
CA GLY A 205 -12.98 3.21 42.49
C GLY A 205 -11.99 4.36 42.74
N ALA A 206 -10.78 4.02 43.20
CA ALA A 206 -9.69 4.97 43.39
C ALA A 206 -8.80 4.98 42.14
N GLY A 207 -8.40 6.17 41.70
CA GLY A 207 -7.38 6.37 40.70
C GLY A 207 -5.96 6.05 41.22
N ALA A 208 -4.96 6.13 40.37
CA ALA A 208 -3.55 5.90 40.71
C ALA A 208 -3.01 6.90 41.76
N ASP A 209 -3.64 8.08 41.84
CA ASP A 209 -3.37 9.14 42.80
C ASP A 209 -4.11 8.99 44.14
N GLY A 210 -4.88 7.92 44.30
CA GLY A 210 -5.71 7.64 45.48
C GLY A 210 -7.01 8.46 45.57
N GLN A 211 -7.31 9.32 44.59
CA GLN A 211 -8.55 10.07 44.51
C GLN A 211 -9.67 9.23 43.84
N PRO A 212 -10.96 9.57 44.05
CA PRO A 212 -12.05 8.92 43.34
C PRO A 212 -11.87 9.04 41.85
N ASN A 213 -11.95 7.91 41.17
CA ASN A 213 -11.93 7.84 39.69
C ASN A 213 -13.37 7.78 39.16
N TYR A 214 -13.71 8.70 38.27
CA TYR A 214 -15.03 8.85 37.69
C TYR A 214 -15.12 8.36 36.24
N ALA A 215 -13.99 8.02 35.61
CA ALA A 215 -13.88 7.54 34.22
C ALA A 215 -14.65 8.44 33.24
N TRP A 216 -14.37 9.73 33.24
CA TRP A 216 -15.12 10.72 32.46
C TRP A 216 -15.08 10.53 30.97
N ALA A 217 -14.01 9.90 30.44
CA ALA A 217 -13.84 9.62 29.04
C ALA A 217 -14.39 8.24 28.61
N ASP A 218 -14.75 7.36 29.56
CA ASP A 218 -15.25 6.01 29.23
C ASP A 218 -16.69 6.06 28.69
N THR A 219 -17.05 5.04 27.93
CA THR A 219 -18.39 4.88 27.37
C THR A 219 -19.38 4.33 28.38
N LEU A 220 -20.60 4.87 28.40
CA LEU A 220 -21.68 4.36 29.26
C LEU A 220 -22.32 3.09 28.69
N THR A 221 -22.48 2.07 29.54
CA THR A 221 -23.36 0.94 29.21
C THR A 221 -24.82 1.34 29.38
N ARG A 222 -25.74 0.59 28.75
CA ARG A 222 -27.19 0.79 28.96
C ARG A 222 -27.60 0.66 30.43
N GLU A 223 -26.98 -0.27 31.15
CA GLU A 223 -27.23 -0.49 32.59
C GLU A 223 -26.77 0.71 33.41
N GLN A 224 -25.58 1.25 33.15
CA GLN A 224 -25.10 2.45 33.82
C GLN A 224 -26.02 3.66 33.54
N MET A 225 -26.44 3.84 32.29
CA MET A 225 -27.33 4.93 31.90
C MET A 225 -28.66 4.85 32.64
N VAL A 226 -29.30 3.67 32.73
CA VAL A 226 -30.54 3.47 33.45
C VAL A 226 -30.37 3.76 34.95
N THR A 227 -29.21 3.35 35.54
CA THR A 227 -28.89 3.62 36.93
C THR A 227 -28.78 5.10 37.21
N LEU A 228 -28.10 5.87 36.33
CA LEU A 228 -27.96 7.33 36.43
C LEU A 228 -29.35 8.02 36.34
N LEU A 229 -30.18 7.61 35.39
CA LEU A 229 -31.52 8.14 35.21
C LEU A 229 -32.42 7.83 36.46
N TYR A 230 -32.31 6.65 37.03
CA TYR A 230 -33.05 6.29 38.25
C TYR A 230 -32.60 7.18 39.42
N ARG A 231 -31.31 7.36 39.64
CA ARG A 231 -30.80 8.26 40.69
C ARG A 231 -31.27 9.70 40.48
N PHE A 232 -31.26 10.19 39.25
CA PHE A 232 -31.79 11.51 38.92
C PHE A 232 -33.29 11.62 39.19
N ALA A 233 -34.11 10.62 38.79
CA ALA A 233 -35.54 10.60 39.06
C ALA A 233 -35.84 10.60 40.56
N LYS A 234 -35.06 9.85 41.32
CA LYS A 234 -35.18 9.82 42.80
C LYS A 234 -34.84 11.19 43.43
N LEU A 235 -33.80 11.87 42.96
CA LEU A 235 -33.48 13.23 43.38
C LEU A 235 -34.62 14.22 43.10
N MET A 236 -35.34 14.02 42.00
CA MET A 236 -36.48 14.85 41.59
C MET A 236 -37.80 14.43 42.28
N GLY A 237 -37.78 13.45 43.19
CA GLY A 237 -38.98 12.93 43.85
C GLY A 237 -39.98 12.22 42.94
N LYS A 238 -39.46 11.63 41.82
CA LYS A 238 -40.28 10.95 40.79
C LYS A 238 -40.03 9.45 40.70
N ALA A 239 -39.24 8.87 41.60
CA ALA A 239 -38.95 7.44 41.66
C ALA A 239 -39.00 6.93 43.10
#